data_b1e658ba2bc8298495f8c3653ef28e41
#
_entry.id   b1e658ba2bc8298495f8c3653ef28e41
#
_cell.length_a   1.000
_cell.length_b   1.000
_cell.length_c   1.000
_cell.angle_alpha   90.00
_cell.angle_beta   90.00
_cell.angle_gamma   90.00
#
_symmetry.space_group_name_H-M   'P 1'
#
loop_
_entity.id
_entity.type
_entity.pdbx_description
1 polymer ?
#
loop_
_entity_poly.entity_id
_entity_poly.type
_entity_poly.pdbx_seq_one_letter_code
_entity_poly.pdbx_strand_id
1 'polypeptide(L)'
;MRGIVAAAVAAALAACALLLPSCASGEATVLPLAGGEAAVSEDGAASEAESGGATEAKASDDPEDPGDAEASAADLDEADEGASPEGLEPTGDELAARMDAYLAANFPRAGAPGLAVAVVDAGGVRYLRTFGDCPDADAPFVVGSLSKSFTAVAVMQLVEQGAVDLDAPASRYAPGYDVPDEVTVRSLLNQTSGFGAYDSLAEAADGELGETFGAFSYANANYDLLGRVVEGASGEDYACYLDEHVLEPLGMASTTADPARAEALGMVPGHRDWFGLPVADGFRHAQGDGAWGGPASGYVASSVRDMASYLRMYLNGGMGDGARVLSADSVRRMFLDRVPDPEGDTYYGMGWTSFSWDDGELVLSHDGQVENYTASMCLLPERGIGIVALSDANDNAGGNIRFFDLVGGAVSVAIGGTGQPMDDAWTWAWRQRVDVLYASALLLAVSPLLLTGRWRRRLSAACRGGVAPIVRARSLRMLLVRGVLLHVALPVCILALPFVWGVPWRDLLTFSPDVSTVLLASAGLLVVAGAVRLAAAVTLRNDEPPPSIMR
;
A
#
# COMPACT_ATOMS: atom_id res chain seq x y z
N MET A 1 11.19 18.70 35.22
CA MET A 1 10.77 19.36 33.96
C MET A 1 11.76 19.15 32.78
N ARG A 2 13.05 18.84 33.01
CA ARG A 2 14.00 18.54 31.92
C ARG A 2 13.72 17.18 31.22
N GLY A 3 13.27 16.18 31.98
CA GLY A 3 12.91 14.87 31.44
C GLY A 3 11.61 14.85 30.64
N ILE A 4 10.65 15.72 30.95
CA ILE A 4 9.34 15.74 30.30
C ILE A 4 9.43 16.32 28.87
N VAL A 5 10.26 17.33 28.65
CA VAL A 5 10.45 17.93 27.30
C VAL A 5 11.31 17.01 26.41
N ALA A 6 12.34 16.41 26.97
CA ALA A 6 13.15 15.43 26.25
C ALA A 6 12.36 14.14 25.98
N ALA A 7 11.55 13.69 26.95
CA ALA A 7 10.65 12.55 26.77
C ALA A 7 9.50 12.86 25.78
N ALA A 8 8.97 14.09 25.78
CA ALA A 8 7.93 14.50 24.83
C ALA A 8 8.49 14.66 23.40
N VAL A 9 9.72 15.14 23.24
CA VAL A 9 10.39 15.20 21.92
C VAL A 9 10.77 13.79 21.45
N ALA A 10 11.30 12.95 22.34
CA ALA A 10 11.60 11.55 22.01
C ALA A 10 10.32 10.73 21.76
N ALA A 11 9.23 11.01 22.51
CA ALA A 11 7.94 10.38 22.27
C ALA A 11 7.28 10.90 20.99
N ALA A 12 7.42 12.18 20.64
CA ALA A 12 6.93 12.70 19.36
C ALA A 12 7.74 12.14 18.18
N LEU A 13 9.06 11.99 18.31
CA LEU A 13 9.92 11.38 17.30
C LEU A 13 9.68 9.86 17.20
N ALA A 14 9.49 9.17 18.33
CA ALA A 14 9.14 7.76 18.35
C ALA A 14 7.70 7.51 17.87
N ALA A 15 6.77 8.41 18.19
CA ALA A 15 5.40 8.37 17.70
C ALA A 15 5.33 8.65 16.18
N CYS A 16 6.14 9.59 15.68
CA CYS A 16 6.29 9.80 14.25
C CYS A 16 6.94 8.59 13.55
N ALA A 17 7.87 7.90 14.20
CA ALA A 17 8.45 6.65 13.67
C ALA A 17 7.47 5.47 13.69
N LEU A 18 6.46 5.48 14.56
CA LEU A 18 5.38 4.49 14.65
C LEU A 18 4.21 4.81 13.72
N LEU A 19 4.19 6.00 13.10
CA LEU A 19 3.23 6.43 12.08
C LEU A 19 3.71 6.10 10.65
N LEU A 20 4.81 5.34 10.52
CA LEU A 20 5.23 4.85 9.23
C LEU A 20 4.06 4.08 8.61
N PRO A 21 3.44 4.58 7.55
CA PRO A 21 2.71 3.69 6.68
C PRO A 21 3.73 2.66 6.18
N SER A 22 3.35 1.39 6.12
CA SER A 22 4.11 0.32 5.47
C SER A 22 4.21 0.52 3.95
N CYS A 23 4.26 1.76 3.50
CA CYS A 23 4.37 2.15 2.09
C CYS A 23 5.81 2.13 1.57
N ALA A 24 6.81 1.89 2.42
CA ALA A 24 8.21 1.85 1.97
C ALA A 24 8.58 0.54 1.27
N SER A 25 7.82 -0.50 1.46
CA SER A 25 7.79 -1.70 0.64
C SER A 25 6.44 -1.73 -0.05
N GLY A 26 6.37 -2.05 -1.33
CA GLY A 26 5.14 -2.47 -2.00
C GLY A 26 4.65 -3.78 -1.38
N GLU A 27 4.65 -3.85 -0.05
CA GLU A 27 4.11 -4.95 0.69
C GLU A 27 2.64 -5.08 0.29
N ALA A 28 2.42 -6.00 -0.64
CA ALA A 28 1.18 -6.74 -0.62
C ALA A 28 1.05 -7.19 0.83
N THR A 29 0.11 -6.59 1.58
CA THR A 29 -0.22 -7.09 2.90
C THR A 29 -0.75 -8.48 2.68
N VAL A 30 0.16 -9.47 2.70
CA VAL A 30 -0.20 -10.87 2.59
C VAL A 30 -1.14 -11.12 3.75
N LEU A 31 -2.40 -11.33 3.43
CA LEU A 31 -3.42 -11.70 4.39
C LEU A 31 -2.88 -12.89 5.19
N PRO A 32 -2.66 -12.80 6.52
CA PRO A 32 -2.50 -13.96 7.35
C PRO A 32 -3.90 -14.60 7.41
N LEU A 33 -4.23 -15.40 6.41
CA LEU A 33 -5.41 -16.25 6.46
C LEU A 33 -5.09 -17.31 7.52
N ALA A 34 -5.66 -17.12 8.73
CA ALA A 34 -5.54 -18.06 9.82
C ALA A 34 -6.02 -19.44 9.32
N GLY A 35 -5.07 -20.33 9.12
CA GLY A 35 -5.35 -21.75 8.94
C GLY A 35 -6.20 -22.22 10.11
N GLY A 36 -7.31 -22.90 9.82
CA GLY A 36 -8.26 -23.34 10.84
C GLY A 36 -7.63 -24.36 11.77
N GLU A 37 -7.14 -23.92 12.93
CA GLU A 37 -6.92 -24.81 14.06
C GLU A 37 -8.26 -25.06 14.77
N ALA A 38 -8.73 -26.31 14.68
CA ALA A 38 -9.78 -26.81 15.55
C ALA A 38 -9.28 -26.79 16.99
N ALA A 39 -9.89 -25.95 17.83
CA ALA A 39 -9.63 -25.91 19.25
C ALA A 39 -9.97 -27.25 19.90
N VAL A 40 -8.94 -28.01 20.30
CA VAL A 40 -9.04 -29.04 21.30
C VAL A 40 -8.61 -28.43 22.65
N SER A 41 -9.57 -28.29 23.54
CA SER A 41 -9.33 -27.92 24.93
C SER A 41 -8.69 -29.11 25.68
N GLU A 42 -7.53 -28.92 26.29
CA GLU A 42 -7.10 -29.71 27.44
C GLU A 42 -6.44 -28.84 28.51
N ASP A 43 -7.05 -28.90 29.69
CA ASP A 43 -6.53 -28.39 30.95
C ASP A 43 -5.28 -29.18 31.43
N GLY A 44 -4.34 -28.48 32.08
CA GLY A 44 -3.59 -29.16 33.12
C GLY A 44 -2.09 -28.88 33.28
N ALA A 45 -1.80 -28.04 34.26
CA ALA A 45 -0.70 -28.16 35.23
C ALA A 45 0.77 -27.88 34.82
N ALA A 46 1.28 -26.93 35.57
CA ALA A 46 2.67 -26.53 35.74
C ALA A 46 3.63 -27.63 36.21
N SER A 47 4.90 -27.57 35.78
CA SER A 47 6.03 -27.81 36.73
C SER A 47 7.36 -27.27 36.12
N GLU A 48 8.11 -26.65 36.99
CA GLU A 48 9.47 -26.12 36.84
C GLU A 48 10.52 -27.23 36.61
N ALA A 49 11.62 -26.92 35.93
CA ALA A 49 12.99 -26.98 36.50
C ALA A 49 14.10 -27.12 35.43
N GLU A 50 15.02 -26.17 35.52
CA GLU A 50 16.50 -26.28 35.55
C GLU A 50 17.34 -26.83 34.35
N SER A 51 18.12 -25.91 33.85
CA SER A 51 19.61 -25.85 33.72
C SER A 51 20.39 -26.96 33.01
N GLY A 52 21.27 -26.50 32.10
CA GLY A 52 22.63 -26.98 32.06
C GLY A 52 23.20 -27.44 30.72
N GLY A 53 24.22 -26.77 30.24
CA GLY A 53 25.31 -27.46 29.57
C GLY A 53 25.68 -26.99 28.15
N ALA A 54 26.60 -26.08 28.09
CA ALA A 54 27.38 -25.77 26.90
C ALA A 54 28.30 -26.93 26.50
N THR A 55 28.42 -27.19 25.19
CA THR A 55 29.64 -27.82 24.65
C THR A 55 29.90 -27.28 23.24
N GLU A 56 31.08 -26.67 23.10
CA GLU A 56 31.69 -26.26 21.87
C GLU A 56 31.98 -27.47 20.94
N ALA A 57 31.80 -27.32 19.65
CA ALA A 57 32.46 -28.14 18.65
C ALA A 57 32.73 -27.35 17.36
N LYS A 58 33.96 -27.43 16.94
CA LYS A 58 34.76 -26.77 15.91
C LYS A 58 34.10 -26.71 14.51
N ALA A 59 34.46 -25.62 13.85
CA ALA A 59 34.38 -25.38 12.41
C ALA A 59 35.17 -26.43 11.60
N SER A 60 34.59 -26.85 10.46
CA SER A 60 35.33 -27.33 9.30
C SER A 60 34.73 -26.70 8.06
N ASP A 61 35.57 -25.92 7.37
CA ASP A 61 35.31 -25.32 6.05
C ASP A 61 35.19 -26.42 4.99
N ASP A 62 34.13 -26.36 4.19
CA ASP A 62 34.16 -26.56 2.74
C ASP A 62 32.83 -26.08 2.14
N PRO A 63 32.82 -25.30 1.05
CA PRO A 63 31.62 -24.80 0.42
C PRO A 63 31.08 -25.87 -0.55
N GLU A 64 29.95 -26.46 -0.21
CA GLU A 64 29.17 -27.23 -1.19
C GLU A 64 28.22 -26.28 -1.95
N ASP A 65 28.41 -26.35 -3.25
CA ASP A 65 27.61 -25.79 -4.35
C ASP A 65 26.11 -26.02 -4.15
N PRO A 66 25.23 -24.99 -4.19
CA PRO A 66 23.79 -25.21 -4.21
C PRO A 66 23.38 -25.69 -5.61
N GLY A 67 23.23 -26.99 -5.75
CA GLY A 67 22.69 -27.61 -6.95
C GLY A 67 21.29 -27.07 -7.26
N ASP A 68 21.13 -26.68 -8.50
CA ASP A 68 19.90 -26.27 -9.17
C ASP A 68 18.75 -27.25 -8.88
N ALA A 69 17.81 -26.85 -8.04
CA ALA A 69 16.53 -27.51 -7.95
C ALA A 69 15.66 -27.01 -9.12
N GLU A 70 15.90 -27.56 -10.31
CA GLU A 70 14.92 -27.52 -11.40
C GLU A 70 13.68 -28.28 -10.93
N ALA A 71 12.64 -27.57 -10.49
CA ALA A 71 11.31 -28.11 -10.35
C ALA A 71 10.82 -28.48 -11.76
N SER A 72 10.83 -29.77 -12.04
CA SER A 72 10.44 -30.33 -13.32
C SER A 72 8.96 -30.03 -13.59
N ALA A 73 8.68 -29.43 -14.75
CA ALA A 73 7.34 -29.19 -15.29
C ALA A 73 6.51 -30.48 -15.54
N ALA A 74 6.98 -31.63 -15.07
CA ALA A 74 6.34 -32.92 -15.25
C ALA A 74 5.34 -33.29 -14.14
N ASP A 75 5.31 -32.57 -13.01
CA ASP A 75 4.49 -32.97 -11.86
C ASP A 75 3.05 -32.42 -11.91
N LEU A 76 2.67 -31.71 -12.97
CA LEU A 76 1.31 -31.16 -13.11
C LEU A 76 0.40 -31.96 -14.06
N ASP A 77 0.90 -33.01 -14.73
CA ASP A 77 0.12 -33.79 -15.70
C ASP A 77 -0.48 -35.09 -15.14
N GLU A 78 -0.21 -35.45 -13.87
CA GLU A 78 -0.90 -36.56 -13.18
C GLU A 78 -1.73 -36.00 -12.02
N ALA A 79 -2.83 -35.29 -12.31
CA ALA A 79 -3.90 -35.13 -11.34
C ALA A 79 -4.55 -36.51 -11.15
N ASP A 80 -4.17 -37.20 -10.08
CA ASP A 80 -4.83 -38.38 -9.57
C ASP A 80 -6.33 -38.07 -9.35
N GLU A 81 -7.20 -38.75 -10.08
CA GLU A 81 -8.65 -38.76 -9.87
C GLU A 81 -8.99 -39.49 -8.55
N GLY A 82 -8.59 -38.96 -7.42
CA GLY A 82 -8.95 -39.64 -6.19
C GLY A 82 -8.37 -39.03 -4.93
N ALA A 83 -8.97 -37.97 -4.44
CA ALA A 83 -9.30 -37.64 -3.04
C ALA A 83 -9.59 -36.16 -2.93
N SER A 84 -10.82 -35.73 -3.18
CA SER A 84 -11.30 -34.45 -2.65
C SER A 84 -11.21 -34.51 -1.12
N PRO A 85 -10.60 -33.53 -0.44
CA PRO A 85 -10.76 -33.43 1.00
C PRO A 85 -12.24 -33.26 1.28
N GLU A 86 -12.79 -34.09 2.17
CA GLU A 86 -14.20 -34.04 2.61
C GLU A 86 -14.48 -32.76 3.43
N GLY A 87 -14.50 -31.61 2.73
CA GLY A 87 -15.16 -30.40 3.15
C GLY A 87 -16.16 -30.08 2.05
N LEU A 88 -17.45 -30.38 2.27
CA LEU A 88 -18.53 -30.03 1.36
C LEU A 88 -18.43 -28.55 0.99
N GLU A 89 -18.07 -28.25 -0.27
CA GLU A 89 -18.19 -26.88 -0.77
C GLU A 89 -19.66 -26.45 -0.65
N PRO A 90 -19.93 -25.26 -0.09
CA PRO A 90 -21.29 -24.81 0.13
C PRO A 90 -22.02 -24.69 -1.22
N THR A 91 -23.29 -25.10 -1.26
CA THR A 91 -24.14 -24.88 -2.44
C THR A 91 -24.25 -23.37 -2.70
N GLY A 92 -24.59 -22.95 -3.93
CA GLY A 92 -24.68 -21.54 -4.29
C GLY A 92 -25.58 -20.72 -3.36
N ASP A 93 -26.72 -21.28 -2.92
CA ASP A 93 -27.64 -20.62 -1.97
C ASP A 93 -27.06 -20.55 -0.55
N GLU A 94 -26.35 -21.58 -0.13
CA GLU A 94 -25.70 -21.62 1.18
C GLU A 94 -24.50 -20.67 1.24
N LEU A 95 -23.67 -20.64 0.20
CA LEU A 95 -22.58 -19.65 0.08
C LEU A 95 -23.12 -18.23 0.15
N ALA A 96 -24.16 -17.91 -0.62
CA ALA A 96 -24.76 -16.58 -0.63
C ALA A 96 -25.26 -16.17 0.76
N ALA A 97 -25.97 -17.06 1.46
CA ALA A 97 -26.47 -16.79 2.81
C ALA A 97 -25.31 -16.54 3.82
N ARG A 98 -24.24 -17.32 3.75
CA ARG A 98 -23.08 -17.17 4.63
C ARG A 98 -22.29 -15.90 4.33
N MET A 99 -22.07 -15.57 3.05
CA MET A 99 -21.43 -14.34 2.61
C MET A 99 -22.25 -13.12 3.02
N ASP A 100 -23.58 -13.13 2.80
CA ASP A 100 -24.46 -12.03 3.22
C ASP A 100 -24.40 -11.82 4.73
N ALA A 101 -24.43 -12.88 5.52
CA ALA A 101 -24.33 -12.78 6.98
C ALA A 101 -22.97 -12.22 7.43
N TYR A 102 -21.88 -12.69 6.84
CA TYR A 102 -20.53 -12.24 7.15
C TYR A 102 -20.32 -10.77 6.76
N LEU A 103 -20.64 -10.40 5.52
CA LEU A 103 -20.41 -9.05 5.01
C LEU A 103 -21.33 -8.03 5.68
N ALA A 104 -22.61 -8.35 5.91
CA ALA A 104 -23.52 -7.46 6.64
C ALA A 104 -23.04 -7.18 8.07
N ALA A 105 -22.44 -8.17 8.72
CA ALA A 105 -21.88 -7.99 10.06
C ALA A 105 -20.59 -7.16 10.07
N ASN A 106 -19.73 -7.29 9.06
CA ASN A 106 -18.38 -6.72 9.08
C ASN A 106 -18.19 -5.46 8.21
N PHE A 107 -19.00 -5.24 7.17
CA PHE A 107 -18.91 -4.05 6.31
C PHE A 107 -18.96 -2.73 7.09
N PRO A 108 -19.84 -2.53 8.10
CA PRO A 108 -19.82 -1.29 8.89
C PRO A 108 -18.50 -1.01 9.61
N ARG A 109 -17.64 -2.03 9.75
CA ARG A 109 -16.32 -1.96 10.39
C ARG A 109 -15.18 -1.70 9.41
N ALA A 110 -15.40 -1.96 8.13
CA ALA A 110 -14.39 -1.78 7.07
C ALA A 110 -13.96 -0.33 6.87
N GLY A 111 -14.81 0.64 7.28
CA GLY A 111 -14.47 2.07 7.21
C GLY A 111 -14.61 2.69 5.82
N ALA A 112 -15.23 1.96 4.88
CA ALA A 112 -15.51 2.43 3.53
C ALA A 112 -17.00 2.77 3.37
N PRO A 113 -17.35 3.87 2.66
CA PRO A 113 -18.74 4.19 2.32
C PRO A 113 -19.39 3.17 1.40
N GLY A 114 -18.64 2.67 0.41
CA GLY A 114 -19.09 1.70 -0.57
C GLY A 114 -18.17 0.49 -0.68
N LEU A 115 -18.75 -0.67 -0.93
CA LEU A 115 -18.06 -1.95 -1.13
C LEU A 115 -18.80 -2.78 -2.18
N ALA A 116 -18.04 -3.44 -3.05
CA ALA A 116 -18.57 -4.42 -3.98
C ALA A 116 -17.74 -5.71 -3.91
N VAL A 117 -18.39 -6.88 -3.84
CA VAL A 117 -17.72 -8.18 -3.67
C VAL A 117 -18.31 -9.20 -4.64
N ALA A 118 -17.43 -9.98 -5.29
CA ALA A 118 -17.85 -11.14 -6.05
C ALA A 118 -16.99 -12.38 -5.73
N VAL A 119 -17.64 -13.54 -5.77
CA VAL A 119 -17.00 -14.86 -5.76
C VAL A 119 -17.40 -15.59 -7.05
N VAL A 120 -16.42 -16.17 -7.70
CA VAL A 120 -16.60 -16.87 -8.98
C VAL A 120 -15.98 -18.26 -8.94
N ASP A 121 -16.48 -19.13 -9.81
CA ASP A 121 -15.81 -20.35 -10.23
C ASP A 121 -15.70 -20.40 -11.77
N ALA A 122 -15.15 -21.47 -12.30
CA ALA A 122 -15.06 -21.66 -13.75
C ALA A 122 -16.44 -21.64 -14.43
N GLY A 123 -17.50 -22.09 -13.74
CA GLY A 123 -18.86 -22.15 -14.26
C GLY A 123 -19.62 -20.82 -14.23
N GLY A 124 -19.24 -19.88 -13.37
CA GLY A 124 -19.95 -18.61 -13.28
C GLY A 124 -19.74 -17.83 -11.99
N VAL A 125 -20.58 -16.84 -11.81
CA VAL A 125 -20.65 -16.02 -10.59
C VAL A 125 -21.42 -16.80 -9.52
N ARG A 126 -20.76 -17.09 -8.39
CA ARG A 126 -21.32 -17.78 -7.22
C ARG A 126 -21.91 -16.81 -6.21
N TYR A 127 -21.34 -15.63 -6.11
CA TYR A 127 -21.81 -14.55 -5.26
C TYR A 127 -21.47 -13.19 -5.87
N LEU A 128 -22.37 -12.23 -5.77
CA LEU A 128 -22.13 -10.84 -6.18
C LEU A 128 -23.07 -9.93 -5.41
N ARG A 129 -22.51 -8.97 -4.65
CA ARG A 129 -23.25 -7.98 -3.87
C ARG A 129 -22.51 -6.65 -3.80
N THR A 130 -23.29 -5.60 -3.64
CA THR A 130 -22.83 -4.24 -3.33
C THR A 130 -23.38 -3.78 -1.99
N PHE A 131 -22.63 -2.92 -1.30
CA PHE A 131 -22.97 -2.40 0.02
C PHE A 131 -22.72 -0.89 0.08
N GLY A 132 -23.47 -0.19 0.95
CA GLY A 132 -23.27 1.23 1.19
C GLY A 132 -23.58 2.10 -0.04
N ASP A 133 -22.66 3.00 -0.35
CA ASP A 133 -22.85 4.00 -1.42
C ASP A 133 -22.56 3.46 -2.84
N CYS A 134 -22.20 2.18 -2.99
CA CYS A 134 -22.07 1.54 -4.29
C CYS A 134 -23.46 1.30 -4.91
N PRO A 135 -23.84 1.96 -6.04
CA PRO A 135 -25.20 1.93 -6.55
C PRO A 135 -25.62 0.58 -7.12
N ASP A 136 -24.70 -0.08 -7.84
CA ASP A 136 -24.93 -1.39 -8.46
C ASP A 136 -23.59 -2.09 -8.78
N ALA A 137 -23.68 -3.31 -9.31
CA ALA A 137 -22.53 -4.15 -9.61
C ALA A 137 -21.77 -3.74 -10.90
N ASP A 138 -22.34 -2.83 -11.68
CA ASP A 138 -21.76 -2.33 -12.93
C ASP A 138 -21.06 -0.96 -12.73
N ALA A 139 -21.17 -0.36 -11.54
CA ALA A 139 -20.50 0.89 -11.22
C ALA A 139 -18.98 0.70 -11.12
N PRO A 140 -18.16 1.47 -11.88
CA PRO A 140 -16.70 1.34 -11.86
C PRO A 140 -16.06 1.92 -10.60
N PHE A 141 -14.98 1.28 -10.15
CA PHE A 141 -14.02 1.74 -9.16
C PHE A 141 -12.64 1.79 -9.82
N VAL A 142 -11.75 2.68 -9.40
CA VAL A 142 -10.34 2.55 -9.75
C VAL A 142 -9.76 1.37 -8.97
N VAL A 143 -9.24 0.37 -9.71
CA VAL A 143 -8.87 -0.93 -9.11
C VAL A 143 -7.43 -0.97 -8.59
N GLY A 144 -6.72 0.16 -8.60
CA GLY A 144 -5.35 0.22 -8.13
C GLY A 144 -4.44 -0.73 -8.89
N SER A 145 -3.49 -1.30 -8.19
CA SER A 145 -2.47 -2.17 -8.78
C SER A 145 -3.00 -3.48 -9.38
N LEU A 146 -4.28 -3.81 -9.24
CA LEU A 146 -4.90 -4.87 -10.04
C LEU A 146 -4.76 -4.57 -11.54
N SER A 147 -4.62 -3.30 -11.93
CA SER A 147 -4.34 -2.83 -13.29
C SER A 147 -3.13 -3.52 -13.91
N LYS A 148 -2.14 -3.87 -13.09
CA LYS A 148 -0.91 -4.52 -13.56
C LYS A 148 -1.19 -5.88 -14.21
N SER A 149 -2.15 -6.63 -13.72
CA SER A 149 -2.53 -7.91 -14.33
C SER A 149 -3.10 -7.73 -15.73
N PHE A 150 -3.87 -6.66 -15.99
CA PHE A 150 -4.37 -6.33 -17.33
C PHE A 150 -3.23 -6.00 -18.29
N THR A 151 -2.26 -5.22 -17.83
CA THR A 151 -1.05 -4.91 -18.62
C THR A 151 -0.26 -6.18 -18.93
N ALA A 152 -0.11 -7.08 -17.96
CA ALA A 152 0.56 -8.35 -18.17
C ALA A 152 -0.18 -9.23 -19.20
N VAL A 153 -1.53 -9.26 -19.19
CA VAL A 153 -2.34 -9.94 -20.20
C VAL A 153 -2.06 -9.35 -21.58
N ALA A 154 -2.08 -8.02 -21.74
CA ALA A 154 -1.81 -7.35 -23.00
C ALA A 154 -0.40 -7.68 -23.55
N VAL A 155 0.62 -7.63 -22.68
CA VAL A 155 1.99 -8.01 -23.05
C VAL A 155 2.06 -9.48 -23.47
N MET A 156 1.41 -10.38 -22.73
CA MET A 156 1.42 -11.81 -23.05
C MET A 156 0.67 -12.15 -24.34
N GLN A 157 -0.37 -11.38 -24.71
CA GLN A 157 -0.98 -11.50 -26.04
C GLN A 157 0.01 -11.15 -27.16
N LEU A 158 0.78 -10.06 -26.98
CA LEU A 158 1.81 -9.68 -27.94
C LEU A 158 2.97 -10.69 -28.00
N VAL A 159 3.27 -11.35 -26.88
CA VAL A 159 4.23 -12.47 -26.84
C VAL A 159 3.70 -13.67 -27.64
N GLU A 160 2.44 -14.05 -27.49
CA GLU A 160 1.81 -15.13 -28.27
C GLU A 160 1.80 -14.85 -29.78
N GLN A 161 1.65 -13.57 -30.14
CA GLN A 161 1.70 -13.12 -31.52
C GLN A 161 3.13 -13.04 -32.07
N GLY A 162 4.16 -13.19 -31.22
CA GLY A 162 5.58 -13.02 -31.59
C GLY A 162 5.97 -11.57 -31.85
N ALA A 163 5.13 -10.60 -31.47
CA ALA A 163 5.41 -9.16 -31.58
C ALA A 163 6.34 -8.68 -30.45
N VAL A 164 6.28 -9.32 -29.29
CA VAL A 164 7.14 -9.06 -28.12
C VAL A 164 7.90 -10.33 -27.74
N ASP A 165 9.20 -10.17 -27.43
CA ASP A 165 10.03 -11.18 -26.81
C ASP A 165 10.30 -10.76 -25.36
N LEU A 166 9.99 -11.63 -24.40
CA LEU A 166 10.15 -11.34 -22.97
C LEU A 166 11.59 -11.02 -22.57
N ASP A 167 12.55 -11.66 -23.24
CA ASP A 167 13.98 -11.53 -22.92
C ASP A 167 14.68 -10.45 -23.76
N ALA A 168 13.94 -9.76 -24.63
CA ALA A 168 14.46 -8.61 -25.36
C ALA A 168 14.46 -7.34 -24.46
N PRO A 169 15.40 -6.40 -24.73
CA PRO A 169 15.38 -5.08 -24.11
C PRO A 169 14.03 -4.38 -24.28
N ALA A 170 13.52 -3.77 -23.20
CA ALA A 170 12.29 -2.99 -23.26
C ALA A 170 12.41 -1.76 -24.17
N SER A 171 13.61 -1.15 -24.24
CA SER A 171 13.97 -0.05 -25.13
C SER A 171 13.66 -0.33 -26.60
N ARG A 172 13.68 -1.60 -27.02
CA ARG A 172 13.32 -2.02 -28.37
C ARG A 172 11.87 -1.66 -28.76
N TYR A 173 10.96 -1.74 -27.78
CA TYR A 173 9.53 -1.53 -27.99
C TYR A 173 9.07 -0.14 -27.53
N ALA A 174 9.86 0.51 -26.67
CA ALA A 174 9.58 1.85 -26.15
C ALA A 174 10.76 2.82 -26.46
N PRO A 175 11.06 3.11 -27.74
CA PRO A 175 12.30 3.83 -28.13
C PRO A 175 12.33 5.31 -27.70
N GLY A 176 11.22 5.84 -27.17
CA GLY A 176 11.15 7.20 -26.64
C GLY A 176 11.69 7.36 -25.22
N TYR A 177 12.05 6.24 -24.56
CA TYR A 177 12.48 6.20 -23.17
C TYR A 177 13.94 5.74 -23.10
N ASP A 178 14.74 6.45 -22.28
CA ASP A 178 16.15 6.11 -22.06
C ASP A 178 16.25 5.02 -20.98
N VAL A 179 16.20 3.77 -21.43
CA VAL A 179 16.21 2.58 -20.56
C VAL A 179 17.36 1.67 -20.99
N PRO A 180 18.23 1.22 -20.07
CA PRO A 180 19.33 0.32 -20.37
C PRO A 180 18.88 -0.98 -21.04
N ASP A 181 19.69 -1.51 -21.96
CA ASP A 181 19.38 -2.74 -22.70
C ASP A 181 19.29 -4.00 -21.80
N GLU A 182 19.85 -3.94 -20.60
CA GLU A 182 19.73 -4.98 -19.58
C GLU A 182 18.30 -5.09 -19.01
N VAL A 183 17.52 -4.01 -19.07
CA VAL A 183 16.13 -4.01 -18.62
C VAL A 183 15.27 -4.66 -19.70
N THR A 184 14.90 -5.91 -19.48
CA THR A 184 14.06 -6.69 -20.41
C THR A 184 12.58 -6.53 -20.09
N VAL A 185 11.70 -6.91 -21.03
CA VAL A 185 10.26 -6.96 -20.80
C VAL A 185 9.92 -7.86 -19.60
N ARG A 186 10.62 -8.99 -19.45
CA ARG A 186 10.49 -9.90 -18.30
C ARG A 186 10.85 -9.21 -17.00
N SER A 187 11.95 -8.47 -16.96
CA SER A 187 12.38 -7.78 -15.74
C SER A 187 11.37 -6.70 -15.30
N LEU A 188 10.68 -6.05 -16.24
CA LEU A 188 9.58 -5.14 -15.93
C LEU A 188 8.37 -5.88 -15.35
N LEU A 189 7.92 -6.99 -16.00
CA LEU A 189 6.79 -7.80 -15.53
C LEU A 189 7.01 -8.38 -14.13
N ASN A 190 8.26 -8.74 -13.81
CA ASN A 190 8.64 -9.35 -12.53
C ASN A 190 9.20 -8.34 -11.52
N GLN A 191 9.12 -7.02 -11.81
CA GLN A 191 9.56 -5.96 -10.88
C GLN A 191 11.05 -6.07 -10.50
N THR A 192 11.92 -6.42 -11.46
CA THR A 192 13.37 -6.59 -11.24
C THR A 192 14.22 -5.63 -12.08
N SER A 193 13.63 -4.56 -12.61
CA SER A 193 14.32 -3.55 -13.42
C SER A 193 15.29 -2.66 -12.64
N GLY A 194 15.12 -2.58 -11.30
CA GLY A 194 15.86 -1.66 -10.45
C GLY A 194 15.26 -0.26 -10.34
N PHE A 195 14.08 0.01 -10.95
CA PHE A 195 13.40 1.30 -10.82
C PHE A 195 12.99 1.58 -9.37
N GLY A 196 13.06 2.84 -8.96
CA GLY A 196 12.71 3.26 -7.61
C GLY A 196 11.20 3.19 -7.35
N ALA A 197 10.80 2.80 -6.14
CA ALA A 197 9.40 2.56 -5.75
C ALA A 197 8.49 3.78 -5.94
N TYR A 198 9.05 4.99 -5.83
CA TYR A 198 8.32 6.25 -5.95
C TYR A 198 8.64 7.02 -7.25
N ASP A 199 9.43 6.44 -8.15
CA ASP A 199 9.76 7.08 -9.40
C ASP A 199 8.53 7.13 -10.32
N SER A 200 8.33 8.26 -10.95
CA SER A 200 7.48 8.36 -12.14
C SER A 200 8.22 7.70 -13.32
N LEU A 201 7.50 7.40 -14.40
CA LEU A 201 8.14 6.85 -15.60
C LEU A 201 9.24 7.78 -16.15
N ALA A 202 8.99 9.11 -16.09
CA ALA A 202 9.98 10.10 -16.54
C ALA A 202 11.24 10.15 -15.66
N GLU A 203 11.13 9.81 -14.37
CA GLU A 203 12.28 9.71 -13.45
C GLU A 203 13.01 8.38 -13.60
N ALA A 204 12.29 7.28 -13.82
CA ALA A 204 12.86 5.94 -13.96
C ALA A 204 13.59 5.70 -15.29
N ALA A 205 13.18 6.40 -16.35
CA ALA A 205 13.79 6.29 -17.70
C ALA A 205 14.93 7.31 -17.87
N ASP A 206 15.96 7.23 -17.04
CA ASP A 206 17.13 8.14 -17.00
C ASP A 206 18.40 7.57 -17.63
N GLY A 207 18.34 6.33 -18.16
CA GLY A 207 19.46 5.64 -18.79
C GLY A 207 20.41 4.92 -17.83
N GLU A 208 20.10 4.90 -16.52
CA GLU A 208 20.92 4.25 -15.50
C GLU A 208 20.25 2.96 -14.96
N LEU A 209 21.07 1.97 -14.62
CA LEU A 209 20.60 0.78 -13.90
C LEU A 209 20.48 1.11 -12.41
N GLY A 210 19.28 0.88 -11.85
CA GLY A 210 19.05 1.07 -10.43
C GLY A 210 19.80 0.07 -9.54
N GLU A 211 20.00 0.43 -8.28
CA GLU A 211 20.77 -0.39 -7.32
C GLU A 211 20.15 -1.77 -7.05
N THR A 212 18.82 -1.90 -7.20
CA THR A 212 18.09 -3.16 -6.99
C THR A 212 17.92 -4.00 -8.26
N PHE A 213 18.61 -3.66 -9.36
CA PHE A 213 18.54 -4.41 -10.62
C PHE A 213 18.79 -5.91 -10.41
N GLY A 214 17.87 -6.74 -10.93
CA GLY A 214 17.91 -8.19 -10.80
C GLY A 214 17.27 -8.75 -9.53
N ALA A 215 16.96 -7.92 -8.53
CA ALA A 215 16.18 -8.29 -7.36
C ALA A 215 14.77 -7.69 -7.43
N PHE A 216 13.81 -8.32 -6.76
CA PHE A 216 12.47 -7.78 -6.66
C PHE A 216 12.49 -6.42 -5.95
N SER A 217 11.92 -5.40 -6.60
CA SER A 217 11.69 -4.07 -6.07
C SER A 217 10.47 -3.46 -6.75
N TYR A 218 9.38 -3.38 -6.00
CA TYR A 218 8.10 -2.94 -6.55
C TYR A 218 8.12 -1.47 -6.97
N ALA A 219 7.84 -1.20 -8.25
CA ALA A 219 7.75 0.15 -8.81
C ALA A 219 6.65 0.25 -9.87
N ASN A 220 5.81 1.29 -9.79
CA ASN A 220 4.78 1.53 -10.80
C ASN A 220 5.37 1.80 -12.18
N ALA A 221 6.52 2.49 -12.24
CA ALA A 221 7.23 2.80 -13.47
C ALA A 221 7.50 1.56 -14.36
N ASN A 222 7.67 0.36 -13.77
CA ASN A 222 7.79 -0.88 -14.53
C ASN A 222 6.59 -1.11 -15.45
N TYR A 223 5.39 -0.99 -14.88
CA TYR A 223 4.16 -1.25 -15.60
C TYR A 223 3.74 -0.08 -16.49
N ASP A 224 4.08 1.14 -16.11
CA ASP A 224 3.89 2.30 -17.00
C ASP A 224 4.74 2.16 -18.26
N LEU A 225 5.99 1.70 -18.13
CA LEU A 225 6.84 1.39 -19.29
C LEU A 225 6.29 0.19 -20.09
N LEU A 226 5.72 -0.84 -19.45
CA LEU A 226 5.04 -1.94 -20.15
C LEU A 226 3.83 -1.44 -20.94
N GLY A 227 3.10 -0.44 -20.45
CA GLY A 227 2.07 0.24 -21.25
C GLY A 227 2.65 0.83 -22.54
N ARG A 228 3.83 1.46 -22.48
CA ARG A 228 4.55 1.97 -23.66
C ARG A 228 5.08 0.86 -24.56
N VAL A 229 5.48 -0.28 -23.97
CA VAL A 229 5.83 -1.50 -24.75
C VAL A 229 4.62 -2.00 -25.53
N VAL A 230 3.43 -2.03 -24.92
CA VAL A 230 2.19 -2.41 -25.62
C VAL A 230 1.93 -1.46 -26.79
N GLU A 231 1.99 -0.15 -26.57
CA GLU A 231 1.79 0.87 -27.64
C GLU A 231 2.81 0.72 -28.77
N GLY A 232 4.08 0.57 -28.43
CA GLY A 232 5.14 0.48 -29.45
C GLY A 232 5.14 -0.82 -30.23
N ALA A 233 4.71 -1.93 -29.62
CA ALA A 233 4.65 -3.24 -30.27
C ALA A 233 3.37 -3.46 -31.08
N SER A 234 2.23 -2.90 -30.64
CA SER A 234 0.94 -3.01 -31.33
C SER A 234 0.72 -1.89 -32.34
N GLY A 235 1.24 -0.69 -32.07
CA GLY A 235 0.93 0.53 -32.82
C GLY A 235 -0.39 1.17 -32.39
N GLU A 236 -1.02 0.71 -31.34
CA GLU A 236 -2.28 1.18 -30.77
C GLU A 236 -2.06 1.92 -29.45
N ASP A 237 -2.92 2.88 -29.10
CA ASP A 237 -2.95 3.45 -27.76
C ASP A 237 -3.28 2.38 -26.72
N TYR A 238 -2.66 2.45 -25.53
CA TYR A 238 -2.81 1.44 -24.50
C TYR A 238 -4.28 1.19 -24.09
N ALA A 239 -5.07 2.26 -23.94
CA ALA A 239 -6.48 2.11 -23.56
C ALA A 239 -7.28 1.46 -24.70
N CYS A 240 -7.00 1.82 -25.97
CA CYS A 240 -7.62 1.19 -27.13
C CYS A 240 -7.26 -0.29 -27.23
N TYR A 241 -5.97 -0.62 -27.04
CA TYR A 241 -5.53 -2.03 -27.06
C TYR A 241 -6.26 -2.87 -25.99
N LEU A 242 -6.34 -2.36 -24.76
CA LEU A 242 -7.09 -3.07 -23.71
C LEU A 242 -8.56 -3.24 -24.08
N ASP A 243 -9.22 -2.17 -24.54
CA ASP A 243 -10.63 -2.22 -24.90
C ASP A 243 -10.90 -3.30 -25.96
N GLU A 244 -10.14 -3.31 -27.07
CA GLU A 244 -10.40 -4.19 -28.22
C GLU A 244 -9.94 -5.64 -27.98
N HIS A 245 -8.81 -5.85 -27.29
CA HIS A 245 -8.18 -7.16 -27.22
C HIS A 245 -8.38 -7.90 -25.89
N VAL A 246 -8.80 -7.18 -24.84
CA VAL A 246 -9.01 -7.79 -23.51
C VAL A 246 -10.45 -7.59 -23.03
N LEU A 247 -10.95 -6.36 -23.02
CA LEU A 247 -12.21 -6.02 -22.36
C LEU A 247 -13.42 -6.44 -23.19
N GLU A 248 -13.49 -6.10 -24.47
CA GLU A 248 -14.58 -6.53 -25.37
C GLU A 248 -14.71 -8.06 -25.45
N PRO A 249 -13.63 -8.84 -25.64
CA PRO A 249 -13.70 -10.30 -25.65
C PRO A 249 -14.25 -10.92 -24.35
N LEU A 250 -14.09 -10.23 -23.21
CA LEU A 250 -14.57 -10.66 -21.91
C LEU A 250 -15.94 -10.07 -21.54
N GLY A 251 -16.51 -9.19 -22.40
CA GLY A 251 -17.78 -8.52 -22.14
C GLY A 251 -17.71 -7.49 -21.01
N MET A 252 -16.54 -6.91 -20.74
CA MET A 252 -16.25 -5.99 -19.63
C MET A 252 -16.60 -4.54 -20.00
N ALA A 253 -17.88 -4.26 -20.22
CA ALA A 253 -18.36 -2.98 -20.73
C ALA A 253 -18.21 -1.81 -19.74
N SER A 254 -18.09 -2.08 -18.46
CA SER A 254 -17.91 -1.12 -17.36
C SER A 254 -16.45 -0.99 -16.93
N THR A 255 -15.52 -1.42 -17.78
CA THR A 255 -14.08 -1.34 -17.52
C THR A 255 -13.39 -0.47 -18.56
N THR A 256 -12.41 0.30 -18.16
CA THR A 256 -11.63 1.14 -19.08
C THR A 256 -10.32 1.63 -18.46
N ALA A 257 -9.32 1.85 -19.30
CA ALA A 257 -8.09 2.56 -18.97
C ALA A 257 -8.15 4.07 -19.26
N ASP A 258 -9.27 4.56 -19.82
CA ASP A 258 -9.50 6.00 -20.07
C ASP A 258 -10.26 6.64 -18.90
N PRO A 259 -9.65 7.59 -18.15
CA PRO A 259 -10.29 8.26 -17.02
C PRO A 259 -11.57 9.02 -17.40
N ALA A 260 -11.63 9.61 -18.61
CA ALA A 260 -12.81 10.34 -19.04
C ALA A 260 -13.99 9.38 -19.31
N ARG A 261 -13.71 8.21 -19.88
CA ARG A 261 -14.70 7.15 -20.07
C ARG A 261 -15.16 6.57 -18.74
N ALA A 262 -14.26 6.38 -17.77
CA ALA A 262 -14.61 5.92 -16.43
C ALA A 262 -15.62 6.85 -15.75
N GLU A 263 -15.40 8.18 -15.82
CA GLU A 263 -16.36 9.17 -15.33
C GLU A 263 -17.72 9.09 -16.06
N ALA A 264 -17.68 8.93 -17.39
CA ALA A 264 -18.90 8.82 -18.20
C ALA A 264 -19.71 7.54 -17.89
N LEU A 265 -19.04 6.46 -17.46
CA LEU A 265 -19.67 5.22 -17.00
C LEU A 265 -20.27 5.34 -15.59
N GLY A 266 -20.14 6.47 -14.91
CA GLY A 266 -20.69 6.67 -13.58
C GLY A 266 -19.83 6.07 -12.47
N MET A 267 -18.51 6.25 -12.56
CA MET A 267 -17.56 5.79 -11.55
C MET A 267 -17.99 6.24 -10.15
N VAL A 268 -17.91 5.32 -9.17
CA VAL A 268 -18.21 5.59 -7.77
C VAL A 268 -17.25 6.67 -7.25
N PRO A 269 -17.74 7.71 -6.53
CA PRO A 269 -16.85 8.72 -5.94
C PRO A 269 -15.90 8.10 -4.93
N GLY A 270 -14.58 8.31 -5.12
CA GLY A 270 -13.57 7.80 -4.21
C GLY A 270 -13.35 8.72 -3.01
N HIS A 271 -12.97 8.14 -1.87
CA HIS A 271 -12.81 8.82 -0.59
C HIS A 271 -11.38 8.69 -0.06
N ARG A 272 -10.77 9.82 0.32
CA ARG A 272 -9.51 9.83 1.08
C ARG A 272 -9.79 9.92 2.58
N ASP A 273 -8.95 9.32 3.40
CA ASP A 273 -9.10 9.49 4.84
C ASP A 273 -8.63 10.88 5.29
N TRP A 274 -9.50 11.56 6.05
CA TRP A 274 -9.22 12.80 6.74
C TRP A 274 -9.56 12.63 8.21
N PHE A 275 -8.56 12.34 9.04
CA PHE A 275 -8.73 12.17 10.49
C PHE A 275 -9.73 11.05 10.85
N GLY A 276 -9.61 9.91 10.17
CA GLY A 276 -10.45 8.75 10.38
C GLY A 276 -11.85 8.85 9.75
N LEU A 277 -12.10 9.83 8.89
CA LEU A 277 -13.34 9.98 8.14
C LEU A 277 -13.07 9.84 6.64
N PRO A 278 -13.76 8.96 5.94
CA PRO A 278 -13.70 8.91 4.49
C PRO A 278 -14.40 10.16 3.91
N VAL A 279 -13.66 10.93 3.10
CA VAL A 279 -14.14 12.19 2.52
C VAL A 279 -13.97 12.15 1.01
N ALA A 280 -15.07 12.31 0.27
CA ALA A 280 -15.07 12.53 -1.17
C ALA A 280 -14.65 14.00 -1.42
N ASP A 281 -13.34 14.26 -1.42
CA ASP A 281 -12.79 15.61 -1.56
C ASP A 281 -12.54 16.03 -3.02
N GLY A 282 -12.95 15.18 -3.98
CA GLY A 282 -12.81 15.45 -5.40
C GLY A 282 -11.37 15.30 -5.92
N PHE A 283 -10.53 14.55 -5.21
CA PHE A 283 -9.17 14.27 -5.65
C PHE A 283 -9.17 13.61 -7.03
N ARG A 284 -8.25 14.05 -7.87
CA ARG A 284 -8.00 13.50 -9.21
C ARG A 284 -6.51 13.22 -9.35
N HIS A 285 -6.19 12.02 -9.77
CA HIS A 285 -4.81 11.64 -10.04
C HIS A 285 -4.22 12.45 -11.21
N ALA A 286 -2.95 12.82 -11.11
CA ALA A 286 -2.23 13.46 -12.20
C ALA A 286 -2.02 12.49 -13.37
N GLN A 287 -1.97 13.01 -14.58
CA GLN A 287 -1.78 12.22 -15.80
C GLN A 287 -0.41 12.45 -16.41
N GLY A 288 0.05 11.47 -17.20
CA GLY A 288 1.29 11.54 -17.98
C GLY A 288 2.52 11.01 -17.24
N ASP A 289 3.65 10.94 -17.95
CA ASP A 289 4.86 10.23 -17.52
C ASP A 289 5.54 10.81 -16.26
N GLY A 290 5.19 12.04 -15.88
CA GLY A 290 5.63 12.65 -14.62
C GLY A 290 4.73 12.33 -13.41
N ALA A 291 3.64 11.61 -13.59
CA ALA A 291 2.78 11.15 -12.49
C ALA A 291 3.37 9.88 -11.85
N TRP A 292 3.05 9.65 -10.59
CA TRP A 292 3.37 8.40 -9.92
C TRP A 292 2.32 7.35 -10.30
N GLY A 293 2.60 6.59 -11.34
CA GLY A 293 1.69 5.61 -11.91
C GLY A 293 0.71 6.19 -12.93
N GLY A 294 0.24 5.31 -13.81
CA GLY A 294 -0.72 5.58 -14.87
C GLY A 294 -1.72 4.42 -15.02
N PRO A 295 -2.53 4.44 -16.09
CA PRO A 295 -3.50 3.37 -16.33
C PRO A 295 -2.89 1.97 -16.35
N ALA A 296 -1.69 1.83 -16.90
CA ALA A 296 -1.01 0.53 -17.01
C ALA A 296 -0.52 -0.02 -15.67
N SER A 297 -0.27 0.83 -14.69
CA SER A 297 0.25 0.43 -13.37
C SER A 297 -0.78 0.45 -12.26
N GLY A 298 -1.87 1.28 -12.36
CA GLY A 298 -2.72 1.46 -11.18
C GLY A 298 -4.05 2.17 -11.40
N TYR A 299 -4.42 2.60 -12.60
CA TYR A 299 -5.58 3.46 -12.78
C TYR A 299 -6.58 2.97 -13.83
N VAL A 300 -6.66 1.66 -14.04
CA VAL A 300 -7.82 1.05 -14.70
C VAL A 300 -9.03 1.23 -13.77
N ALA A 301 -10.16 1.63 -14.32
CA ALA A 301 -11.44 1.60 -13.63
C ALA A 301 -12.23 0.38 -14.07
N SER A 302 -12.79 -0.38 -13.12
CA SER A 302 -13.55 -1.60 -13.41
C SER A 302 -14.69 -1.79 -12.41
N SER A 303 -15.75 -2.45 -12.86
CA SER A 303 -16.85 -2.88 -12.00
C SER A 303 -16.59 -4.25 -11.39
N VAL A 304 -17.27 -4.56 -10.29
CA VAL A 304 -17.14 -5.88 -9.66
C VAL A 304 -17.67 -7.00 -10.56
N ARG A 305 -18.65 -6.73 -11.41
CA ARG A 305 -19.17 -7.70 -12.40
C ARG A 305 -18.12 -8.01 -13.46
N ASP A 306 -17.47 -6.98 -13.97
CA ASP A 306 -16.44 -7.14 -14.99
C ASP A 306 -15.20 -7.85 -14.41
N MET A 307 -14.79 -7.51 -13.19
CA MET A 307 -13.73 -8.20 -12.48
C MET A 307 -14.05 -9.68 -12.24
N ALA A 308 -15.33 -10.01 -12.00
CA ALA A 308 -15.76 -11.41 -11.93
C ALA A 308 -15.55 -12.15 -13.26
N SER A 309 -15.87 -11.52 -14.40
CA SER A 309 -15.58 -12.08 -15.73
C SER A 309 -14.07 -12.23 -15.95
N TYR A 310 -13.28 -11.26 -15.50
CA TYR A 310 -11.82 -11.26 -15.59
C TYR A 310 -11.19 -12.43 -14.81
N LEU A 311 -11.59 -12.66 -13.57
CA LEU A 311 -11.09 -13.78 -12.76
C LEU A 311 -11.50 -15.13 -13.36
N ARG A 312 -12.72 -15.25 -13.89
CA ARG A 312 -13.18 -16.46 -14.60
C ARG A 312 -12.32 -16.79 -15.82
N MET A 313 -11.83 -15.78 -16.53
CA MET A 313 -10.92 -15.98 -17.66
C MET A 313 -9.67 -16.77 -17.21
N TYR A 314 -9.06 -16.41 -16.09
CA TYR A 314 -7.92 -17.15 -15.55
C TYR A 314 -8.28 -18.59 -15.15
N LEU A 315 -9.41 -18.78 -14.43
CA LEU A 315 -9.88 -20.11 -14.00
C LEU A 315 -10.21 -21.00 -15.19
N ASN A 316 -10.57 -20.42 -16.34
CA ASN A 316 -10.86 -21.13 -17.59
C ASN A 316 -9.64 -21.18 -18.55
N GLY A 317 -8.42 -21.03 -18.04
CA GLY A 317 -7.20 -21.13 -18.85
C GLY A 317 -7.16 -20.14 -20.02
N GLY A 318 -7.54 -18.90 -19.78
CA GLY A 318 -7.52 -17.81 -20.75
C GLY A 318 -8.77 -17.69 -21.64
N MET A 319 -9.85 -18.44 -21.33
CA MET A 319 -11.11 -18.37 -22.06
C MET A 319 -12.11 -17.45 -21.34
N GLY A 320 -12.64 -16.45 -22.05
CA GLY A 320 -13.87 -15.76 -21.69
C GLY A 320 -15.12 -16.49 -22.18
N ASP A 321 -16.32 -15.91 -21.98
CA ASP A 321 -17.62 -16.53 -22.32
C ASP A 321 -17.82 -16.77 -23.84
N GLY A 322 -16.99 -16.27 -24.71
CA GLY A 322 -17.12 -16.47 -26.16
C GLY A 322 -15.82 -16.35 -26.93
N ALA A 323 -14.76 -15.94 -26.29
CA ALA A 323 -13.47 -15.67 -26.93
C ALA A 323 -12.31 -16.11 -26.04
N ARG A 324 -11.22 -16.51 -26.67
CA ARG A 324 -9.95 -16.77 -26.01
C ARG A 324 -9.14 -15.46 -25.94
N VAL A 325 -8.79 -15.06 -24.75
CA VAL A 325 -7.95 -13.86 -24.49
C VAL A 325 -6.47 -14.26 -24.43
N LEU A 326 -6.16 -15.40 -23.79
CA LEU A 326 -4.82 -15.98 -23.71
C LEU A 326 -4.87 -17.50 -23.92
N SER A 327 -3.76 -18.11 -24.28
CA SER A 327 -3.61 -19.57 -24.20
C SER A 327 -3.49 -20.02 -22.74
N ALA A 328 -3.84 -21.29 -22.48
CA ALA A 328 -3.66 -21.88 -21.16
C ALA A 328 -2.17 -21.90 -20.72
N ASP A 329 -1.26 -22.05 -21.69
CA ASP A 329 0.18 -22.02 -21.43
C ASP A 329 0.65 -20.62 -21.00
N SER A 330 0.12 -19.54 -21.60
CA SER A 330 0.42 -18.18 -21.15
C SER A 330 -0.14 -17.90 -19.78
N VAL A 331 -1.35 -18.33 -19.45
CA VAL A 331 -1.91 -18.23 -18.11
C VAL A 331 -1.03 -18.96 -17.09
N ARG A 332 -0.64 -20.20 -17.38
CA ARG A 332 0.27 -20.97 -16.52
C ARG A 332 1.60 -20.25 -16.34
N ARG A 333 2.16 -19.71 -17.43
CA ARG A 333 3.40 -18.94 -17.39
C ARG A 333 3.28 -17.71 -16.50
N MET A 334 2.17 -16.97 -16.56
CA MET A 334 1.92 -15.82 -15.69
C MET A 334 1.92 -16.18 -14.20
N PHE A 335 1.52 -17.39 -13.85
CA PHE A 335 1.50 -17.87 -12.47
C PHE A 335 2.85 -18.40 -11.97
N LEU A 336 3.69 -18.94 -12.88
CA LEU A 336 4.92 -19.65 -12.51
C LEU A 336 6.21 -18.88 -12.79
N ASP A 337 6.22 -17.94 -13.75
CA ASP A 337 7.37 -17.07 -14.04
C ASP A 337 7.39 -15.92 -13.04
N ARG A 338 8.00 -16.15 -11.89
CA ARG A 338 7.95 -15.29 -10.72
C ARG A 338 9.28 -15.26 -9.99
N VAL A 339 9.54 -14.20 -9.25
CA VAL A 339 10.75 -14.02 -8.45
C VAL A 339 10.39 -13.93 -6.96
N PRO A 340 11.27 -14.40 -6.04
CA PRO A 340 11.00 -14.30 -4.62
C PRO A 340 11.04 -12.84 -4.15
N ASP A 341 10.15 -12.50 -3.23
CA ASP A 341 10.21 -11.26 -2.49
C ASP A 341 11.26 -11.40 -1.36
N PRO A 342 12.33 -10.60 -1.34
CA PRO A 342 13.39 -10.71 -0.34
C PRO A 342 12.93 -10.36 1.09
N GLU A 343 11.79 -9.70 1.24
CA GLU A 343 11.27 -9.24 2.53
C GLU A 343 10.17 -10.16 3.10
N GLY A 344 9.72 -11.17 2.35
CA GLY A 344 8.63 -12.06 2.76
C GLY A 344 8.70 -13.46 2.15
N ASP A 345 7.74 -14.30 2.54
CA ASP A 345 7.58 -15.67 2.02
C ASP A 345 6.67 -15.70 0.77
N THR A 346 6.77 -14.66 -0.07
CA THR A 346 5.96 -14.49 -1.27
C THR A 346 6.82 -14.41 -2.52
N TYR A 347 6.17 -14.56 -3.67
CA TYR A 347 6.76 -14.39 -4.98
C TYR A 347 5.95 -13.36 -5.76
N TYR A 348 6.60 -12.65 -6.67
CA TYR A 348 5.93 -11.75 -7.59
C TYR A 348 6.27 -12.08 -9.03
N GLY A 349 5.28 -12.04 -9.90
CA GLY A 349 5.49 -12.17 -11.35
C GLY A 349 4.24 -11.84 -12.14
N MET A 350 4.43 -11.14 -13.26
CA MET A 350 3.43 -10.87 -14.28
C MET A 350 2.07 -10.37 -13.74
N GLY A 351 2.12 -9.46 -12.75
CA GLY A 351 0.93 -8.83 -12.17
C GLY A 351 0.26 -9.63 -11.05
N TRP A 352 0.93 -10.64 -10.50
CA TRP A 352 0.43 -11.45 -9.40
C TRP A 352 1.47 -11.61 -8.29
N THR A 353 1.03 -11.44 -7.06
CA THR A 353 1.72 -11.96 -5.88
C THR A 353 1.25 -13.38 -5.65
N SER A 354 2.15 -14.26 -5.24
CA SER A 354 1.81 -15.65 -4.98
C SER A 354 2.51 -16.19 -3.74
N PHE A 355 1.86 -17.09 -3.04
CA PHE A 355 2.37 -17.81 -1.89
C PHE A 355 1.66 -19.16 -1.80
N SER A 356 2.14 -20.04 -0.93
CA SER A 356 1.44 -21.29 -0.65
C SER A 356 0.97 -21.30 0.80
N TRP A 357 -0.22 -21.85 1.04
CA TRP A 357 -0.68 -22.16 2.40
C TRP A 357 0.13 -23.32 2.99
N ASP A 358 -0.06 -23.60 4.29
CA ASP A 358 0.67 -24.66 5.01
C ASP A 358 0.46 -26.07 4.40
N ASP A 359 -0.64 -26.30 3.73
CA ASP A 359 -0.94 -27.54 2.99
C ASP A 359 -0.32 -27.60 1.58
N GLY A 360 0.35 -26.54 1.16
CA GLY A 360 1.01 -26.41 -0.14
C GLY A 360 0.12 -25.82 -1.25
N GLU A 361 -1.16 -25.51 -0.97
CA GLU A 361 -2.08 -24.93 -1.96
C GLU A 361 -1.60 -23.55 -2.43
N LEU A 362 -1.53 -23.38 -3.75
CA LEU A 362 -1.11 -22.11 -4.37
C LEU A 362 -2.21 -21.05 -4.25
N VAL A 363 -1.84 -19.89 -3.74
CA VAL A 363 -2.67 -18.69 -3.71
C VAL A 363 -2.05 -17.63 -4.60
N LEU A 364 -2.85 -17.07 -5.50
CA LEU A 364 -2.49 -15.92 -6.31
C LEU A 364 -3.34 -14.75 -5.84
N SER A 365 -2.71 -13.62 -5.56
CA SER A 365 -3.42 -12.43 -5.12
C SER A 365 -2.80 -11.17 -5.70
N HIS A 366 -3.55 -10.12 -5.76
CA HIS A 366 -3.03 -8.76 -5.90
C HIS A 366 -3.93 -7.79 -5.17
N ASP A 367 -3.32 -6.91 -4.39
CA ASP A 367 -4.01 -5.80 -3.75
C ASP A 367 -3.83 -4.52 -4.56
N GLY A 368 -4.84 -3.68 -4.55
CA GLY A 368 -4.86 -2.40 -5.24
C GLY A 368 -5.10 -1.27 -4.26
N GLN A 369 -4.22 -0.29 -4.28
CA GLN A 369 -4.36 0.92 -3.49
C GLN A 369 -3.99 2.12 -4.36
N VAL A 370 -4.91 3.05 -4.45
CA VAL A 370 -4.69 4.41 -4.97
C VAL A 370 -5.17 5.40 -3.93
N GLU A 371 -5.05 6.66 -4.18
CA GLU A 371 -5.26 7.71 -3.18
C GLU A 371 -6.64 7.65 -2.50
N ASN A 372 -7.65 7.13 -3.20
CA ASN A 372 -9.06 7.19 -2.78
C ASN A 372 -9.86 5.90 -3.06
N TYR A 373 -9.19 4.80 -3.44
CA TYR A 373 -9.80 3.48 -3.61
C TYR A 373 -8.86 2.39 -3.10
N THR A 374 -9.46 1.29 -2.65
CA THR A 374 -8.75 0.05 -2.28
C THR A 374 -9.45 -1.13 -2.94
N ALA A 375 -8.69 -2.08 -3.45
CA ALA A 375 -9.20 -3.28 -4.09
C ALA A 375 -8.37 -4.49 -3.69
N SER A 376 -8.93 -5.68 -3.82
CA SER A 376 -8.20 -6.94 -3.66
C SER A 376 -8.82 -8.00 -4.56
N MET A 377 -7.97 -8.83 -5.17
CA MET A 377 -8.39 -10.01 -5.89
C MET A 377 -7.54 -11.20 -5.49
N CYS A 378 -8.17 -12.38 -5.48
CA CYS A 378 -7.53 -13.64 -5.11
C CYS A 378 -8.01 -14.75 -6.04
N LEU A 379 -7.10 -15.63 -6.44
CA LEU A 379 -7.38 -16.87 -7.14
C LEU A 379 -6.83 -18.05 -6.34
N LEU A 380 -7.61 -19.09 -6.25
CA LEU A 380 -7.29 -20.40 -5.71
C LEU A 380 -7.44 -21.41 -6.85
N PRO A 381 -6.40 -21.59 -7.70
CA PRO A 381 -6.54 -22.34 -8.94
C PRO A 381 -6.91 -23.81 -8.71
N GLU A 382 -6.40 -24.43 -7.65
CA GLU A 382 -6.67 -25.83 -7.30
C GLU A 382 -8.12 -26.05 -6.87
N ARG A 383 -8.72 -25.05 -6.20
CA ARG A 383 -10.15 -25.05 -5.83
C ARG A 383 -11.05 -24.51 -6.95
N GLY A 384 -10.48 -23.91 -7.98
CA GLY A 384 -11.25 -23.28 -9.05
C GLY A 384 -12.08 -22.08 -8.56
N ILE A 385 -11.61 -21.34 -7.55
CA ILE A 385 -12.33 -20.20 -6.94
C ILE A 385 -11.57 -18.89 -7.20
N GLY A 386 -12.31 -17.84 -7.53
CA GLY A 386 -11.81 -16.48 -7.61
C GLY A 386 -12.67 -15.54 -6.76
N ILE A 387 -12.03 -14.57 -6.12
CA ILE A 387 -12.68 -13.59 -5.25
C ILE A 387 -12.15 -12.21 -5.59
N VAL A 388 -13.04 -11.21 -5.66
CA VAL A 388 -12.66 -9.81 -5.81
C VAL A 388 -13.50 -8.94 -4.90
N ALA A 389 -12.87 -7.94 -4.31
CA ALA A 389 -13.52 -6.89 -3.52
C ALA A 389 -13.00 -5.52 -3.94
N LEU A 390 -13.92 -4.57 -4.12
CA LEU A 390 -13.64 -3.18 -4.50
C LEU A 390 -14.22 -2.25 -3.44
N SER A 391 -13.44 -1.27 -3.01
CA SER A 391 -13.83 -0.26 -2.01
C SER A 391 -13.55 1.14 -2.54
N ASP A 392 -14.46 2.06 -2.26
CA ASP A 392 -14.39 3.47 -2.65
C ASP A 392 -13.64 4.34 -1.62
N ALA A 393 -12.81 3.75 -0.79
CA ALA A 393 -12.03 4.49 0.19
C ALA A 393 -10.59 3.98 0.27
N ASN A 394 -9.68 4.90 0.64
CA ASN A 394 -8.30 4.57 1.01
C ASN A 394 -7.93 5.28 2.31
N ASP A 395 -7.43 4.52 3.28
CA ASP A 395 -6.86 4.99 4.55
C ASP A 395 -5.46 4.39 4.72
N ASN A 396 -4.50 5.00 4.04
CA ASN A 396 -3.11 4.56 4.03
C ASN A 396 -2.39 4.73 5.38
N ALA A 397 -2.97 5.50 6.31
CA ALA A 397 -2.44 5.66 7.68
C ALA A 397 -2.75 4.46 8.60
N GLY A 398 -3.25 3.36 8.04
CA GLY A 398 -3.47 2.09 8.73
C GLY A 398 -4.92 1.59 8.74
N GLY A 399 -5.86 2.32 8.12
CA GLY A 399 -7.25 1.90 8.07
C GLY A 399 -7.54 0.84 7.01
N ASN A 400 -6.72 0.75 5.96
CA ASN A 400 -6.88 -0.27 4.91
C ASN A 400 -6.80 -1.70 5.44
N ILE A 401 -6.10 -1.93 6.56
CA ILE A 401 -6.06 -3.25 7.20
C ILE A 401 -7.46 -3.81 7.48
N ARG A 402 -8.44 -2.94 7.78
CA ARG A 402 -9.84 -3.34 8.00
C ARG A 402 -10.50 -3.89 6.74
N PHE A 403 -10.20 -3.28 5.58
CA PHE A 403 -10.66 -3.77 4.30
C PHE A 403 -10.04 -5.14 3.98
N PHE A 404 -8.73 -5.29 4.18
CA PHE A 404 -8.05 -6.56 3.93
C PHE A 404 -8.49 -7.66 4.90
N ASP A 405 -8.72 -7.35 6.18
CA ASP A 405 -9.30 -8.29 7.16
C ASP A 405 -10.71 -8.76 6.72
N LEU A 406 -11.53 -7.83 6.22
CA LEU A 406 -12.84 -8.17 5.67
C LEU A 406 -12.72 -9.09 4.46
N VAL A 407 -11.80 -8.81 3.53
CA VAL A 407 -11.56 -9.66 2.35
C VAL A 407 -11.07 -11.05 2.77
N GLY A 408 -10.11 -11.13 3.69
CA GLY A 408 -9.59 -12.39 4.22
C GLY A 408 -10.68 -13.28 4.83
N GLY A 409 -11.58 -12.68 5.60
CA GLY A 409 -12.72 -13.40 6.12
C GLY A 409 -13.72 -13.81 5.03
N ALA A 410 -13.90 -13.00 3.98
CA ALA A 410 -14.73 -13.37 2.83
C ALA A 410 -14.12 -14.55 2.05
N VAL A 411 -12.79 -14.58 1.87
CA VAL A 411 -12.06 -15.73 1.30
C VAL A 411 -12.31 -16.98 2.15
N SER A 412 -12.15 -16.88 3.48
CA SER A 412 -12.42 -18.00 4.40
C SER A 412 -13.86 -18.53 4.25
N VAL A 413 -14.86 -17.64 4.14
CA VAL A 413 -16.25 -18.07 3.92
C VAL A 413 -16.42 -18.75 2.56
N ALA A 414 -15.79 -18.22 1.51
CA ALA A 414 -15.91 -18.75 0.15
C ALA A 414 -15.39 -20.19 0.04
N ILE A 415 -14.33 -20.53 0.78
CA ILE A 415 -13.74 -21.88 0.82
C ILE A 415 -14.36 -22.79 1.88
N GLY A 416 -15.53 -22.44 2.44
CA GLY A 416 -16.25 -23.29 3.40
C GLY A 416 -15.91 -23.04 4.88
N GLY A 417 -14.94 -22.17 5.20
CA GLY A 417 -14.61 -21.78 6.56
C GLY A 417 -15.63 -20.82 7.20
N THR A 418 -15.42 -20.45 8.43
CA THR A 418 -16.22 -19.45 9.13
C THR A 418 -15.44 -18.14 9.14
N GLY A 419 -15.93 -17.12 8.43
CA GLY A 419 -15.34 -15.79 8.53
C GLY A 419 -15.40 -15.28 9.99
N GLN A 420 -14.25 -14.91 10.55
CA GLN A 420 -14.20 -14.40 11.91
C GLN A 420 -14.79 -12.98 11.96
N PRO A 421 -15.58 -12.63 12.99
CA PRO A 421 -15.99 -11.26 13.20
C PRO A 421 -14.78 -10.36 13.42
N MET A 422 -14.76 -9.19 12.77
CA MET A 422 -13.73 -8.18 13.03
C MET A 422 -13.84 -7.69 14.49
N ASP A 423 -12.71 -7.58 15.18
CA ASP A 423 -12.68 -7.13 16.59
C ASP A 423 -12.95 -5.61 16.68
N ASP A 424 -14.10 -5.25 17.22
CA ASP A 424 -14.51 -3.86 17.43
C ASP A 424 -13.56 -3.09 18.37
N ALA A 425 -13.07 -3.73 19.43
CA ALA A 425 -12.23 -3.09 20.43
C ALA A 425 -10.85 -2.78 19.87
N TRP A 426 -10.27 -3.72 19.14
CA TRP A 426 -8.97 -3.54 18.49
C TRP A 426 -9.03 -2.49 17.39
N THR A 427 -10.04 -2.56 16.52
CA THR A 427 -10.27 -1.61 15.43
C THR A 427 -10.47 -0.18 15.97
N TRP A 428 -11.27 -0.03 17.03
CA TRP A 428 -11.48 1.25 17.68
C TRP A 428 -10.18 1.79 18.32
N ALA A 429 -9.46 0.97 19.08
CA ALA A 429 -8.22 1.38 19.75
C ALA A 429 -7.14 1.77 18.74
N TRP A 430 -7.02 1.03 17.63
CA TRP A 430 -6.09 1.35 16.56
C TRP A 430 -6.37 2.71 15.93
N ARG A 431 -7.62 2.98 15.58
CA ARG A 431 -8.08 4.25 15.01
C ARG A 431 -7.84 5.41 15.98
N GLN A 432 -8.26 5.27 17.24
CA GLN A 432 -8.12 6.33 18.25
C GLN A 432 -6.66 6.67 18.57
N ARG A 433 -5.72 5.76 18.44
CA ARG A 433 -4.31 6.07 18.69
C ARG A 433 -3.76 7.08 17.68
N VAL A 434 -4.16 6.99 16.41
CA VAL A 434 -3.74 7.95 15.36
C VAL A 434 -4.30 9.32 15.68
N ASP A 435 -5.58 9.45 15.98
CA ASP A 435 -6.23 10.69 16.38
C ASP A 435 -5.59 11.32 17.63
N VAL A 436 -5.28 10.51 18.63
CA VAL A 436 -4.58 10.95 19.85
C VAL A 436 -3.18 11.47 19.52
N LEU A 437 -2.46 10.83 18.61
CA LEU A 437 -1.16 11.28 18.15
C LEU A 437 -1.25 12.63 17.44
N TYR A 438 -2.19 12.80 16.52
CA TYR A 438 -2.39 14.05 15.79
C TYR A 438 -2.77 15.18 16.75
N ALA A 439 -3.74 14.96 17.62
CA ALA A 439 -4.14 15.94 18.64
C ALA A 439 -2.96 16.32 19.54
N SER A 440 -2.15 15.33 19.97
CA SER A 440 -0.98 15.55 20.81
C SER A 440 0.09 16.38 20.10
N ALA A 441 0.38 16.08 18.83
CA ALA A 441 1.34 16.82 18.01
C ALA A 441 0.91 18.28 17.85
N LEU A 442 -0.34 18.53 17.49
CA LEU A 442 -0.90 19.90 17.35
C LEU A 442 -0.93 20.67 18.67
N LEU A 443 -1.33 20.03 19.78
CA LEU A 443 -1.30 20.65 21.12
C LEU A 443 0.12 21.02 21.54
N LEU A 444 1.10 20.15 21.28
CA LEU A 444 2.51 20.44 21.53
C LEU A 444 3.01 21.59 20.66
N ALA A 445 2.65 21.62 19.38
CA ALA A 445 3.04 22.68 18.45
C ALA A 445 2.41 24.04 18.79
N VAL A 446 1.17 24.07 19.27
CA VAL A 446 0.47 25.29 19.69
C VAL A 446 0.91 25.79 21.06
N SER A 447 1.38 24.89 21.93
CA SER A 447 1.74 25.22 23.32
C SER A 447 2.74 26.38 23.47
N PRO A 448 3.77 26.57 22.60
CA PRO A 448 4.68 27.70 22.68
C PRO A 448 3.99 29.07 22.47
N LEU A 449 2.97 29.11 21.59
CA LEU A 449 2.16 30.33 21.38
C LEU A 449 1.38 30.66 22.65
N LEU A 450 0.64 29.71 23.20
CA LEU A 450 -0.15 29.87 24.41
C LEU A 450 0.73 30.27 25.63
N LEU A 451 1.92 29.75 25.70
CA LEU A 451 2.87 29.97 26.78
C LEU A 451 3.77 31.22 26.58
N THR A 452 3.58 32.01 25.51
CA THR A 452 4.41 33.18 25.19
C THR A 452 4.41 34.22 26.34
N GLY A 453 3.28 34.47 27.02
CA GLY A 453 3.21 35.35 28.18
C GLY A 453 4.05 34.85 29.36
N ARG A 454 4.10 33.53 29.62
CA ARG A 454 4.97 32.94 30.65
C ARG A 454 6.44 33.02 30.24
N TRP A 455 6.75 32.80 28.95
CA TRP A 455 8.09 32.93 28.40
C TRP A 455 8.59 34.39 28.49
N ARG A 456 7.77 35.37 28.12
CA ARG A 456 8.10 36.81 28.24
C ARG A 456 8.44 37.20 29.67
N ARG A 457 7.66 36.71 30.66
CA ARG A 457 7.97 36.94 32.09
C ARG A 457 9.32 36.34 32.50
N ARG A 458 9.68 35.16 32.02
CA ARG A 458 10.99 34.53 32.30
C ARG A 458 12.13 35.31 31.66
N LEU A 459 11.95 35.77 30.42
CA LEU A 459 12.94 36.59 29.73
C LEU A 459 13.16 37.92 30.48
N SER A 460 12.10 38.64 30.81
CA SER A 460 12.18 39.88 31.59
C SER A 460 12.84 39.67 32.96
N ALA A 461 12.56 38.56 33.65
CA ALA A 461 13.23 38.26 34.93
C ALA A 461 14.73 37.95 34.75
N ALA A 462 15.13 37.32 33.66
CA ALA A 462 16.55 37.10 33.35
C ALA A 462 17.30 38.37 32.94
N CYS A 463 16.58 39.39 32.44
CA CYS A 463 17.15 40.69 32.04
C CYS A 463 17.24 41.71 33.17
N ARG A 464 16.41 41.58 34.23
CA ARG A 464 16.40 42.53 35.36
C ARG A 464 17.71 42.55 36.13
N GLY A 465 18.11 43.76 36.62
CA GLY A 465 19.25 43.97 37.49
C GLY A 465 19.13 43.22 38.84
N GLY A 466 20.26 42.89 39.47
CA GLY A 466 20.29 42.20 40.78
C GLY A 466 20.59 40.69 40.69
N VAL A 467 20.63 40.10 39.48
CA VAL A 467 21.04 38.70 39.29
C VAL A 467 22.53 38.68 38.96
N ALA A 468 23.30 37.75 39.58
CA ALA A 468 24.73 37.58 39.27
C ALA A 468 24.96 37.39 37.76
N PRO A 469 25.96 38.05 37.13
CA PRO A 469 26.19 38.05 35.69
C PRO A 469 26.28 36.65 35.09
N ILE A 470 26.88 35.69 35.78
CA ILE A 470 27.02 34.28 35.35
C ILE A 470 25.65 33.60 35.28
N VAL A 471 24.76 33.82 36.27
CA VAL A 471 23.43 33.24 36.32
C VAL A 471 22.56 33.80 35.20
N ARG A 472 22.66 35.14 34.97
CA ARG A 472 21.99 35.84 33.88
C ARG A 472 22.41 35.27 32.51
N ALA A 473 23.71 35.19 32.24
CA ALA A 473 24.26 34.64 31.00
C ALA A 473 23.80 33.20 30.76
N ARG A 474 23.84 32.35 31.80
CA ARG A 474 23.35 30.95 31.72
C ARG A 474 21.86 30.86 31.40
N SER A 475 21.04 31.70 32.02
CA SER A 475 19.58 31.73 31.80
C SER A 475 19.24 32.16 30.38
N LEU A 476 19.86 33.23 29.87
CA LEU A 476 19.68 33.74 28.51
C LEU A 476 20.16 32.72 27.48
N ARG A 477 21.33 32.10 27.69
CA ARG A 477 21.84 31.02 26.82
C ARG A 477 20.85 29.84 26.75
N MET A 478 20.30 29.41 27.90
CA MET A 478 19.30 28.33 27.91
C MET A 478 18.00 28.73 27.18
N LEU A 479 17.52 29.95 27.29
CA LEU A 479 16.35 30.42 26.57
C LEU A 479 16.60 30.49 25.07
N LEU A 480 17.79 30.94 24.66
CA LEU A 480 18.21 30.98 23.26
C LEU A 480 18.31 29.57 22.67
N VAL A 481 19.06 28.67 23.32
CA VAL A 481 19.23 27.27 22.85
C VAL A 481 17.87 26.58 22.71
N ARG A 482 17.00 26.72 23.73
CA ARG A 482 15.64 26.14 23.64
C ARG A 482 14.81 26.78 22.54
N GLY A 483 14.97 28.10 22.32
CA GLY A 483 14.30 28.80 21.24
C GLY A 483 14.72 28.27 19.88
N VAL A 484 16.03 28.10 19.65
CA VAL A 484 16.56 27.53 18.40
C VAL A 484 16.11 26.08 18.21
N LEU A 485 16.22 25.24 19.26
CA LEU A 485 15.80 23.83 19.17
C LEU A 485 14.29 23.69 18.87
N LEU A 486 13.44 24.51 19.52
CA LEU A 486 12.00 24.37 19.40
C LEU A 486 11.43 25.05 18.14
N HIS A 487 12.00 26.18 17.72
CA HIS A 487 11.41 27.02 16.68
C HIS A 487 12.18 27.00 15.35
N VAL A 488 13.33 26.33 15.30
CA VAL A 488 14.13 26.16 14.07
C VAL A 488 14.43 24.69 13.84
N ALA A 489 15.14 24.03 14.76
CA ALA A 489 15.58 22.65 14.55
C ALA A 489 14.40 21.67 14.45
N LEU A 490 13.43 21.75 15.37
CA LEU A 490 12.28 20.85 15.37
C LEU A 490 11.40 20.97 14.10
N PRO A 491 11.02 22.18 13.65
CA PRO A 491 10.35 22.31 12.34
C PRO A 491 11.15 21.74 11.17
N VAL A 492 12.46 21.96 11.13
CA VAL A 492 13.32 21.39 10.09
C VAL A 492 13.31 19.86 10.16
N CYS A 493 13.40 19.27 11.35
CA CYS A 493 13.29 17.83 11.53
C CYS A 493 11.92 17.29 11.07
N ILE A 494 10.82 17.98 11.42
CA ILE A 494 9.47 17.57 10.97
C ILE A 494 9.39 17.59 9.43
N LEU A 495 9.88 18.65 8.79
CA LEU A 495 9.86 18.76 7.33
C LEU A 495 10.84 17.80 6.64
N ALA A 496 11.83 17.31 7.37
CA ALA A 496 12.78 16.31 6.86
C ALA A 496 12.28 14.85 7.02
N LEU A 497 11.22 14.61 7.82
CA LEU A 497 10.71 13.26 8.06
C LEU A 497 10.42 12.45 6.79
N PRO A 498 9.73 12.99 5.77
CA PRO A 498 9.48 12.24 4.55
C PRO A 498 10.77 11.76 3.85
N PHE A 499 11.82 12.59 3.84
CA PHE A 499 13.12 12.19 3.29
C PHE A 499 13.79 11.07 4.10
N VAL A 500 13.59 11.07 5.43
CA VAL A 500 14.10 9.99 6.31
C VAL A 500 13.31 8.70 6.10
N TRP A 501 12.04 8.81 5.78
CA TRP A 501 11.18 7.66 5.46
C TRP A 501 11.34 7.17 4.02
N GLY A 502 12.05 7.89 3.17
CA GLY A 502 12.14 7.57 1.74
C GLY A 502 10.85 7.82 0.96
N VAL A 503 9.88 8.54 1.56
CA VAL A 503 8.59 8.86 0.93
C VAL A 503 8.61 10.32 0.47
N PRO A 504 8.44 10.61 -0.83
CA PRO A 504 8.34 11.99 -1.31
C PRO A 504 7.15 12.75 -0.69
N TRP A 505 7.31 14.07 -0.47
CA TRP A 505 6.20 14.90 -0.01
C TRP A 505 4.98 14.85 -0.95
N ARG A 506 5.21 14.69 -2.24
CA ARG A 506 4.18 14.50 -3.25
C ARG A 506 3.23 13.36 -2.84
N ASP A 507 3.78 12.20 -2.53
CA ASP A 507 3.01 11.00 -2.24
C ASP A 507 2.38 11.06 -0.84
N LEU A 508 3.09 11.61 0.14
CA LEU A 508 2.52 11.82 1.47
C LEU A 508 1.30 12.78 1.43
N LEU A 509 1.35 13.84 0.61
CA LEU A 509 0.23 14.78 0.46
C LEU A 509 -0.98 14.17 -0.25
N THR A 510 -0.77 13.20 -1.13
CA THR A 510 -1.84 12.56 -1.90
C THR A 510 -2.45 11.38 -1.16
N PHE A 511 -1.63 10.49 -0.60
CA PHE A 511 -2.09 9.26 0.06
C PHE A 511 -2.45 9.43 1.54
N SER A 512 -1.86 10.41 2.24
CA SER A 512 -2.10 10.66 3.66
C SER A 512 -2.25 12.16 3.93
N PRO A 513 -3.34 12.78 3.46
CA PRO A 513 -3.54 14.23 3.53
C PRO A 513 -3.64 14.75 4.96
N ASP A 514 -4.14 13.97 5.90
CA ASP A 514 -4.24 14.28 7.32
C ASP A 514 -2.86 14.27 8.00
N VAL A 515 -2.02 13.23 7.78
CA VAL A 515 -0.63 13.16 8.27
C VAL A 515 0.16 14.38 7.79
N SER A 516 0.12 14.64 6.48
CA SER A 516 0.85 15.75 5.88
C SER A 516 0.37 17.10 6.42
N THR A 517 -0.94 17.27 6.59
CA THR A 517 -1.53 18.49 7.17
C THR A 517 -1.06 18.70 8.62
N VAL A 518 -1.03 17.64 9.45
CA VAL A 518 -0.55 17.74 10.84
C VAL A 518 0.94 18.08 10.90
N LEU A 519 1.76 17.48 10.05
CA LEU A 519 3.20 17.76 9.96
C LEU A 519 3.44 19.23 9.56
N LEU A 520 2.82 19.68 8.47
CA LEU A 520 2.98 21.06 7.97
C LEU A 520 2.42 22.10 8.96
N ALA A 521 1.24 21.84 9.54
CA ALA A 521 0.64 22.73 10.54
C ALA A 521 1.51 22.81 11.81
N SER A 522 2.04 21.69 12.28
CA SER A 522 2.91 21.65 13.46
C SER A 522 4.21 22.43 13.21
N ALA A 523 4.87 22.23 12.08
CA ALA A 523 6.06 22.98 11.70
C ALA A 523 5.77 24.48 11.60
N GLY A 524 4.68 24.86 10.92
CA GLY A 524 4.23 26.24 10.77
C GLY A 524 3.92 26.93 12.11
N LEU A 525 3.18 26.27 13.00
CA LEU A 525 2.85 26.78 14.34
C LEU A 525 4.10 27.03 15.20
N LEU A 526 5.08 26.13 15.13
CA LEU A 526 6.35 26.28 15.84
C LEU A 526 7.16 27.47 15.32
N VAL A 527 7.23 27.68 14.01
CA VAL A 527 7.90 28.82 13.37
C VAL A 527 7.20 30.14 13.75
N VAL A 528 5.88 30.18 13.64
CA VAL A 528 5.07 31.37 14.05
C VAL A 528 5.28 31.70 15.52
N ALA A 529 5.30 30.68 16.40
CA ALA A 529 5.58 30.89 17.82
C ALA A 529 6.98 31.47 18.05
N GLY A 530 7.96 31.04 17.27
CA GLY A 530 9.32 31.61 17.30
C GLY A 530 9.35 33.09 16.90
N ALA A 531 8.67 33.43 15.80
CA ALA A 531 8.55 34.81 15.33
C ALA A 531 7.86 35.74 16.37
N VAL A 532 6.74 35.26 16.95
CA VAL A 532 6.02 35.99 18.01
C VAL A 532 6.90 36.21 19.24
N ARG A 533 7.68 35.19 19.66
CA ARG A 533 8.60 35.31 20.79
C ARG A 533 9.77 36.25 20.49
N LEU A 534 10.30 36.21 19.27
CA LEU A 534 11.35 37.15 18.83
C LEU A 534 10.86 38.59 18.85
N ALA A 535 9.67 38.85 18.28
CA ALA A 535 9.05 40.19 18.34
C ALA A 535 8.85 40.68 19.78
N ALA A 536 8.36 39.78 20.66
CA ALA A 536 8.20 40.09 22.08
C ALA A 536 9.53 40.36 22.81
N ALA A 537 10.63 39.74 22.39
CA ALA A 537 11.97 40.02 22.94
C ALA A 537 12.50 41.38 22.48
N VAL A 538 12.26 41.77 21.23
CA VAL A 538 12.67 43.06 20.67
C VAL A 538 11.91 44.20 21.38
N THR A 539 10.60 44.05 21.62
CA THR A 539 9.82 45.07 22.35
C THR A 539 10.32 45.26 23.79
N LEU A 540 10.67 44.18 24.50
CA LEU A 540 11.22 44.27 25.85
C LEU A 540 12.57 45.02 25.89
N ARG A 541 13.38 44.90 24.85
CA ARG A 541 14.65 45.64 24.73
C ARG A 541 14.44 47.14 24.53
N ASN A 542 13.42 47.52 23.79
CA ASN A 542 13.12 48.92 23.51
C ASN A 542 12.46 49.64 24.70
N ASP A 543 11.84 48.90 25.63
CA ASP A 543 11.21 49.43 26.84
C ASP A 543 12.23 49.65 28.00
N GLU A 544 13.50 49.24 27.87
CA GLU A 544 14.55 49.53 28.85
C GLU A 544 15.02 51.01 28.69
N PRO A 545 14.98 51.84 29.76
CA PRO A 545 15.51 53.20 29.67
C PRO A 545 17.01 53.16 29.33
N PRO A 546 17.53 54.16 28.58
CA PRO A 546 18.94 54.21 28.25
C PRO A 546 19.78 54.20 29.53
N PRO A 547 20.96 53.57 29.53
CA PRO A 547 21.83 53.54 30.71
C PRO A 547 22.10 54.97 31.16
N SER A 548 21.71 55.31 32.43
CA SER A 548 22.03 56.56 33.01
C SER A 548 23.55 56.72 33.00
N ILE A 549 24.04 57.61 32.17
CA ILE A 549 25.44 58.10 32.22
C ILE A 549 25.62 58.72 33.57
N MET A 550 26.17 58.01 34.56
CA MET A 550 26.67 58.57 35.76
C MET A 550 27.78 59.55 35.37
N ARG A 551 27.46 60.83 35.57
CA ARG A 551 28.45 61.94 35.59
C ARG A 551 29.27 61.87 36.86
#